data_cb5c6e1cd6d858b843518e2fa6241326
#
_entry.id   cb5c6e1cd6d858b843518e2fa6241326
#
_cell.length_a   1.000
_cell.length_b   1.000
_cell.length_c   1.000
_cell.angle_alpha   90.00
_cell.angle_beta   90.00
_cell.angle_gamma   90.00
#
_symmetry.space_group_name_H-M   'P 1'
#
loop_
_entity.id
_entity.type
_entity.pdbx_description
1 polymer ?
#
loop_
_entity_poly.entity_id
_entity_poly.type
_entity_poly.pdbx_seq_one_letter_code
_entity_poly.pdbx_strand_id
1 'polypeptide(L)'
;MNAYPTASTPHLWVFNPGHEEALSFSREKRYTLSKEIRWMRHELSPLLRLLASGEDLIYAPASPDGIPARLLNAEGDDLPAGCDLPAELSVVLWGLDDHIVRELRECPLFLSTTLLFPPITPSYLRLSHRRASYDLLAYLTDQLGYPSDLLPRWIEAGVDRSATELRLRAAIEGVKSRPLGDPTRVLIKRPYSSSGRGVFPLPLPLQEKHLEALVGSCTRSGSVSIEPYLEVIDNWALEYTRSESG
;
A
#
# COMPACT_ATOMS: atom_id res chain seq x y z
N MET A 1 -0.69 21.84 12.18
CA MET A 1 -1.95 21.70 12.93
C MET A 1 -2.69 20.54 12.31
N ASN A 2 -2.81 19.43 13.03
CA ASN A 2 -3.56 18.25 12.56
C ASN A 2 -5.02 18.51 12.88
N ALA A 3 -5.81 18.80 11.86
CA ALA A 3 -7.26 18.75 12.01
C ALA A 3 -7.67 17.26 12.10
N TYR A 4 -7.63 16.68 13.29
CA TYR A 4 -8.48 15.54 13.58
C TYR A 4 -9.91 16.07 13.65
N PRO A 5 -10.89 15.35 13.09
CA PRO A 5 -12.26 15.82 13.12
C PRO A 5 -12.71 16.05 14.56
N THR A 6 -13.37 17.17 14.79
CA THR A 6 -14.08 17.41 16.03
C THR A 6 -15.12 16.31 16.23
N ALA A 7 -15.40 15.91 17.46
CA ALA A 7 -16.25 14.79 17.86
C ALA A 7 -17.72 14.84 17.34
N SER A 8 -18.04 15.71 16.40
CA SER A 8 -19.36 15.93 15.82
C SER A 8 -19.49 15.72 14.32
N THR A 9 -18.38 15.48 13.60
CA THR A 9 -18.45 15.27 12.13
C THR A 9 -18.55 13.78 11.85
N PRO A 10 -19.62 13.29 11.18
CA PRO A 10 -19.76 11.89 10.81
C PRO A 10 -18.64 11.44 9.88
N HIS A 11 -18.32 10.16 9.93
CA HIS A 11 -17.27 9.57 9.10
C HIS A 11 -17.85 8.92 7.85
N LEU A 12 -17.06 8.98 6.76
CA LEU A 12 -17.23 8.14 5.58
C LEU A 12 -16.18 7.05 5.60
N TRP A 13 -16.56 5.83 5.89
CA TRP A 13 -15.69 4.66 5.91
C TRP A 13 -15.50 4.11 4.50
N VAL A 14 -14.24 3.90 4.10
CA VAL A 14 -13.90 3.45 2.74
C VAL A 14 -12.87 2.32 2.80
N PHE A 15 -13.23 1.15 2.31
CA PHE A 15 -12.34 0.03 2.14
C PHE A 15 -11.67 0.09 0.77
N ASN A 16 -10.39 0.48 0.72
CA ASN A 16 -9.63 0.64 -0.53
C ASN A 16 -8.33 -0.18 -0.55
N PRO A 17 -8.39 -1.53 -0.54
CA PRO A 17 -7.21 -2.36 -0.72
C PRO A 17 -6.55 -2.06 -2.07
N GLY A 18 -5.22 -2.20 -2.12
CA GLY A 18 -4.42 -1.87 -3.31
C GLY A 18 -3.91 -0.44 -3.34
N HIS A 19 -4.14 0.36 -2.28
CA HIS A 19 -3.63 1.71 -2.16
C HIS A 19 -2.09 1.77 -2.24
N GLU A 20 -1.39 0.74 -1.74
CA GLU A 20 0.08 0.68 -1.83
C GLU A 20 0.55 0.59 -3.28
N GLU A 21 -0.16 -0.16 -4.13
CA GLU A 21 0.15 -0.19 -5.56
C GLU A 21 -0.13 1.18 -6.20
N ALA A 22 -1.23 1.84 -5.81
CA ALA A 22 -1.56 3.18 -6.29
C ALA A 22 -0.49 4.22 -5.93
N LEU A 23 0.14 4.12 -4.75
CA LEU A 23 1.24 4.98 -4.32
C LEU A 23 2.50 4.84 -5.20
N SER A 24 2.69 3.72 -5.90
CA SER A 24 3.80 3.53 -6.82
C SER A 24 3.63 4.24 -8.16
N PHE A 25 2.44 4.78 -8.44
CA PHE A 25 2.15 5.56 -9.66
C PHE A 25 2.27 7.06 -9.38
N SER A 26 2.84 7.79 -10.34
CA SER A 26 2.86 9.25 -10.23
C SER A 26 1.44 9.81 -10.26
N ARG A 27 1.22 10.96 -9.60
CA ARG A 27 -0.07 11.66 -9.59
C ARG A 27 -0.66 11.93 -10.97
N GLU A 28 0.18 12.01 -11.98
CA GLU A 28 -0.21 12.27 -13.38
C GLU A 28 -0.73 11.02 -14.10
N LYS A 29 -0.36 9.82 -13.62
CA LYS A 29 -0.77 8.56 -14.23
C LYS A 29 -2.00 8.02 -13.50
N ARG A 30 -3.06 7.72 -14.28
CA ARG A 30 -4.22 7.02 -13.72
C ARG A 30 -3.82 5.58 -13.37
N TYR A 31 -3.92 5.24 -12.10
CA TYR A 31 -3.87 3.86 -11.65
C TYR A 31 -5.21 3.18 -11.96
N THR A 32 -5.16 1.99 -12.52
CA THR A 32 -6.36 1.19 -12.77
C THR A 32 -6.34 -0.03 -11.86
N LEU A 33 -7.34 -0.13 -11.01
CA LEU A 33 -7.54 -1.28 -10.14
C LEU A 33 -7.78 -2.55 -10.95
N SER A 34 -7.19 -3.68 -10.52
CA SER A 34 -7.52 -4.99 -11.09
C SER A 34 -8.99 -5.34 -10.83
N LYS A 35 -9.53 -6.28 -11.64
CA LYS A 35 -10.92 -6.74 -11.47
C LYS A 35 -11.14 -7.34 -10.08
N GLU A 36 -10.15 -8.09 -9.59
CA GLU A 36 -10.16 -8.76 -8.28
C GLU A 36 -10.21 -7.74 -7.14
N ILE A 37 -9.41 -6.68 -7.20
CA ILE A 37 -9.43 -5.62 -6.19
C ILE A 37 -10.78 -4.89 -6.21
N ARG A 38 -11.34 -4.60 -7.38
CA ARG A 38 -12.65 -3.97 -7.50
C ARG A 38 -13.76 -4.83 -6.89
N TRP A 39 -13.71 -6.16 -7.12
CA TRP A 39 -14.61 -7.10 -6.47
C TRP A 39 -14.44 -7.08 -4.96
N MET A 40 -13.21 -7.20 -4.46
CA MET A 40 -12.92 -7.18 -3.04
C MET A 40 -13.44 -5.90 -2.37
N ARG A 41 -13.25 -4.75 -2.99
CA ARG A 41 -13.76 -3.48 -2.49
C ARG A 41 -15.29 -3.47 -2.38
N HIS A 42 -15.98 -3.94 -3.41
CA HIS A 42 -17.45 -3.99 -3.43
C HIS A 42 -17.99 -4.95 -2.38
N GLU A 43 -17.49 -6.18 -2.34
CA GLU A 43 -18.00 -7.25 -1.49
C GLU A 43 -17.69 -7.05 -0.01
N LEU A 44 -16.53 -6.50 0.32
CA LEU A 44 -16.08 -6.38 1.70
C LEU A 44 -16.36 -5.01 2.33
N SER A 45 -16.73 -4.00 1.56
CA SER A 45 -17.11 -2.69 2.13
C SER A 45 -18.19 -2.78 3.22
N PRO A 46 -19.24 -3.61 3.12
CA PRO A 46 -20.23 -3.75 4.19
C PRO A 46 -19.67 -4.23 5.53
N LEU A 47 -18.50 -4.87 5.56
CA LEU A 47 -17.84 -5.27 6.80
C LEU A 47 -17.37 -4.08 7.65
N LEU A 48 -17.25 -2.90 7.06
CA LEU A 48 -16.89 -1.68 7.78
C LEU A 48 -17.97 -1.28 8.82
N ARG A 49 -19.19 -1.84 8.77
CA ARG A 49 -20.20 -1.73 9.82
C ARG A 49 -19.69 -2.18 11.21
N LEU A 50 -18.65 -2.98 11.24
CA LEU A 50 -18.03 -3.39 12.51
C LEU A 50 -17.22 -2.26 13.16
N LEU A 51 -16.93 -1.19 12.42
CA LEU A 51 -16.16 -0.03 12.85
C LEU A 51 -16.98 1.25 12.86
N ALA A 52 -18.00 1.33 11.98
CA ALA A 52 -18.91 2.46 11.87
C ALA A 52 -19.87 2.54 13.05
N SER A 53 -20.32 3.73 13.40
CA SER A 53 -21.27 3.97 14.49
C SER A 53 -22.07 5.26 14.29
N GLY A 54 -23.27 5.31 14.86
CA GLY A 54 -24.11 6.50 14.84
C GLY A 54 -24.47 6.99 13.45
N GLU A 55 -24.05 8.20 13.08
CA GLU A 55 -24.32 8.82 11.78
C GLU A 55 -23.25 8.54 10.72
N ASP A 56 -22.30 7.64 11.00
CA ASP A 56 -21.29 7.25 10.05
C ASP A 56 -21.88 6.58 8.82
N LEU A 57 -21.21 6.78 7.68
CA LEU A 57 -21.57 6.19 6.39
C LEU A 57 -20.47 5.26 5.89
N ILE A 58 -20.87 4.28 5.10
CA ILE A 58 -19.95 3.34 4.45
C ILE A 58 -20.09 3.48 2.93
N TYR A 59 -18.97 3.68 2.24
CA TYR A 59 -18.94 3.70 0.77
C TYR A 59 -18.72 2.30 0.22
N ALA A 60 -19.69 1.78 -0.53
CA ALA A 60 -19.56 0.58 -1.33
C ALA A 60 -19.40 0.97 -2.80
N PRO A 61 -18.19 0.84 -3.41
CA PRO A 61 -17.94 1.25 -4.79
C PRO A 61 -18.70 0.37 -5.79
N ALA A 62 -18.81 0.82 -7.04
CA ALA A 62 -19.43 0.05 -8.10
C ALA A 62 -18.72 -1.30 -8.30
N SER A 63 -19.49 -2.36 -8.53
CA SER A 63 -18.95 -3.68 -8.84
C SER A 63 -18.41 -3.76 -10.27
N PRO A 64 -17.50 -4.69 -10.56
CA PRO A 64 -17.07 -4.97 -11.94
C PRO A 64 -18.19 -5.44 -12.88
N ASP A 65 -19.29 -5.98 -12.34
CA ASP A 65 -20.42 -6.52 -13.10
C ASP A 65 -21.57 -5.51 -13.23
N GLY A 66 -21.33 -4.25 -12.86
CA GLY A 66 -22.25 -3.16 -13.15
C GLY A 66 -23.24 -2.81 -12.03
N ILE A 67 -23.09 -3.39 -10.83
CA ILE A 67 -23.82 -2.89 -9.65
C ILE A 67 -23.30 -1.48 -9.35
N PRO A 68 -24.17 -0.44 -9.26
CA PRO A 68 -23.70 0.92 -9.02
C PRO A 68 -23.09 1.10 -7.63
N ALA A 69 -22.28 2.15 -7.48
CA ALA A 69 -21.82 2.57 -6.16
C ALA A 69 -23.00 3.00 -5.28
N ARG A 70 -22.91 2.72 -3.98
CA ARG A 70 -23.95 2.99 -3.00
C ARG A 70 -23.38 3.40 -1.65
N LEU A 71 -24.20 3.99 -0.83
CA LEU A 71 -23.90 4.30 0.56
C LEU A 71 -24.71 3.39 1.48
N LEU A 72 -24.07 2.95 2.55
CA LEU A 72 -24.71 2.19 3.62
C LEU A 72 -24.65 3.03 4.90
N ASN A 73 -25.63 2.82 5.78
CA ASN A 73 -25.58 3.35 7.14
C ASN A 73 -24.59 2.56 8.03
N ALA A 74 -24.45 2.93 9.28
CA ALA A 74 -23.55 2.26 10.23
C ALA A 74 -23.92 0.79 10.50
N GLU A 75 -25.18 0.40 10.31
CA GLU A 75 -25.68 -0.97 10.44
C GLU A 75 -25.39 -1.81 9.20
N GLY A 76 -25.04 -1.18 8.08
CA GLY A 76 -24.72 -1.82 6.80
C GLY A 76 -25.92 -1.93 5.86
N ASP A 77 -27.01 -1.21 6.12
CA ASP A 77 -28.19 -1.15 5.27
C ASP A 77 -28.02 -0.08 4.18
N ASP A 78 -28.56 -0.33 3.00
CA ASP A 78 -28.53 0.62 1.90
C ASP A 78 -29.30 1.91 2.22
N LEU A 79 -28.65 3.04 1.99
CA LEU A 79 -29.34 4.33 2.05
C LEU A 79 -30.23 4.52 0.82
N PRO A 80 -31.43 5.11 0.98
CA PRO A 80 -32.30 5.45 -0.14
C PRO A 80 -31.59 6.38 -1.13
N ALA A 81 -31.84 6.19 -2.41
CA ALA A 81 -31.35 7.11 -3.43
C ALA A 81 -31.91 8.53 -3.20
N GLY A 82 -31.04 9.53 -3.19
CA GLY A 82 -31.41 10.93 -2.98
C GLY A 82 -31.68 11.31 -1.53
N CYS A 83 -31.28 10.49 -0.56
CA CYS A 83 -31.30 10.88 0.85
C CYS A 83 -30.38 12.10 1.08
N ASP A 84 -30.76 12.95 2.02
CA ASP A 84 -29.94 14.06 2.45
C ASP A 84 -28.69 13.55 3.19
N LEU A 85 -27.54 13.91 2.70
CA LEU A 85 -26.27 13.60 3.33
C LEU A 85 -25.82 14.74 4.22
N PRO A 86 -24.98 14.46 5.25
CA PRO A 86 -24.30 15.51 6.02
C PRO A 86 -23.56 16.47 5.09
N ALA A 87 -23.54 17.76 5.44
CA ALA A 87 -22.82 18.79 4.68
C ALA A 87 -21.33 18.50 4.58
N GLU A 88 -20.77 17.86 5.63
CA GLU A 88 -19.37 17.45 5.71
C GLU A 88 -19.25 16.02 6.22
N LEU A 89 -18.34 15.26 5.62
CA LEU A 89 -17.96 13.91 6.05
C LEU A 89 -16.44 13.81 6.19
N SER A 90 -15.97 13.30 7.32
CA SER A 90 -14.59 12.98 7.54
C SER A 90 -14.25 11.62 6.94
N VAL A 91 -13.38 11.56 5.94
CA VAL A 91 -13.09 10.32 5.22
C VAL A 91 -12.08 9.47 5.98
N VAL A 92 -12.48 8.25 6.34
CA VAL A 92 -11.64 7.22 6.96
C VAL A 92 -11.32 6.16 5.92
N LEU A 93 -10.05 6.02 5.59
CA LEU A 93 -9.56 5.16 4.52
C LEU A 93 -8.77 3.99 5.09
N TRP A 94 -8.87 2.81 4.45
CA TRP A 94 -7.94 1.72 4.71
C TRP A 94 -6.49 2.11 4.37
N GLY A 95 -6.30 2.90 3.32
CA GLY A 95 -5.05 3.53 2.98
C GLY A 95 -5.25 4.76 2.09
N LEU A 96 -4.43 5.77 2.30
CA LEU A 96 -4.56 7.05 1.61
C LEU A 96 -3.71 7.08 0.33
N ASP A 97 -4.35 7.34 -0.80
CA ASP A 97 -3.72 7.53 -2.11
C ASP A 97 -4.50 8.55 -2.96
N ASP A 98 -3.83 9.12 -3.98
CA ASP A 98 -4.45 10.11 -4.86
C ASP A 98 -5.56 9.53 -5.75
N HIS A 99 -5.58 8.21 -5.98
CA HIS A 99 -6.58 7.56 -6.80
C HIS A 99 -7.93 7.55 -6.08
N ILE A 100 -7.96 7.08 -4.81
CA ILE A 100 -9.20 7.04 -4.03
C ILE A 100 -9.75 8.44 -3.74
N VAL A 101 -8.86 9.42 -3.48
CA VAL A 101 -9.28 10.82 -3.29
C VAL A 101 -9.97 11.36 -4.52
N ARG A 102 -9.43 11.07 -5.72
CA ARG A 102 -10.05 11.48 -6.99
C ARG A 102 -11.36 10.75 -7.24
N GLU A 103 -11.39 9.42 -7.05
CA GLU A 103 -12.58 8.59 -7.22
C GLU A 103 -13.75 9.14 -6.40
N LEU A 104 -13.53 9.44 -5.12
CA LEU A 104 -14.56 9.93 -4.23
C LEU A 104 -15.01 11.36 -4.59
N ARG A 105 -14.08 12.24 -4.98
CA ARG A 105 -14.43 13.61 -5.43
C ARG A 105 -15.20 13.65 -6.74
N GLU A 106 -14.97 12.69 -7.62
CA GLU A 106 -15.67 12.55 -8.91
C GLU A 106 -16.97 11.74 -8.77
N CYS A 107 -17.23 11.13 -7.59
CA CYS A 107 -18.40 10.29 -7.37
C CYS A 107 -19.69 11.12 -7.26
N PRO A 108 -20.72 10.83 -8.09
CA PRO A 108 -21.98 11.56 -8.06
C PRO A 108 -22.72 11.52 -6.72
N LEU A 109 -22.46 10.53 -5.87
CA LEU A 109 -23.07 10.41 -4.55
C LEU A 109 -22.69 11.55 -3.59
N PHE A 110 -21.60 12.27 -3.84
CA PHE A 110 -21.05 13.28 -2.92
C PHE A 110 -21.07 14.70 -3.49
N LEU A 111 -21.86 14.98 -4.53
CA LEU A 111 -21.88 16.31 -5.18
C LEU A 111 -22.32 17.44 -4.25
N SER A 112 -23.14 17.16 -3.24
CA SER A 112 -23.63 18.14 -2.25
C SER A 112 -22.91 18.06 -0.90
N THR A 113 -21.90 17.21 -0.76
CA THR A 113 -21.19 16.93 0.50
C THR A 113 -19.71 17.27 0.38
N THR A 114 -19.18 17.96 1.37
CA THR A 114 -17.74 18.22 1.47
C THR A 114 -17.04 17.01 2.10
N LEU A 115 -16.15 16.39 1.36
CA LEU A 115 -15.32 15.29 1.86
C LEU A 115 -13.98 15.82 2.43
N LEU A 116 -13.78 15.57 3.72
CA LEU A 116 -12.58 15.98 4.45
C LEU A 116 -11.57 14.82 4.46
N PHE A 117 -10.52 14.94 3.66
CA PHE A 117 -9.47 13.92 3.56
C PHE A 117 -8.28 14.26 4.46
N PRO A 118 -7.62 13.24 5.06
CA PRO A 118 -6.30 13.45 5.63
C PRO A 118 -5.31 13.90 4.55
N PRO A 119 -4.29 14.73 4.87
CA PRO A 119 -3.34 15.19 3.88
C PRO A 119 -2.34 14.10 3.48
N ILE A 120 -2.07 13.97 2.18
CA ILE A 120 -0.94 13.16 1.69
C ILE A 120 0.34 13.98 1.89
N THR A 121 1.04 13.71 2.98
CA THR A 121 2.27 14.41 3.34
C THR A 121 3.52 13.67 2.82
N PRO A 122 4.66 14.37 2.63
CA PRO A 122 5.93 13.69 2.33
C PRO A 122 6.32 12.65 3.39
N SER A 123 5.99 12.89 4.66
CA SER A 123 6.23 11.93 5.74
C SER A 123 5.38 10.67 5.59
N TYR A 124 4.09 10.81 5.23
CA TYR A 124 3.22 9.69 4.95
C TYR A 124 3.78 8.83 3.80
N LEU A 125 4.15 9.45 2.67
CA LEU A 125 4.72 8.75 1.52
C LEU A 125 6.02 8.02 1.87
N ARG A 126 6.89 8.66 2.65
CA ARG A 126 8.14 8.05 3.11
C ARG A 126 7.89 6.86 4.02
N LEU A 127 6.96 6.96 4.99
CA LEU A 127 6.65 5.88 5.93
C LEU A 127 5.89 4.72 5.28
N SER A 128 5.09 5.00 4.24
CA SER A 128 4.42 3.95 3.45
C SER A 128 5.38 3.21 2.51
N HIS A 129 6.54 3.80 2.22
CA HIS A 129 7.55 3.18 1.38
C HIS A 129 8.37 2.15 2.17
N ARG A 130 8.59 0.95 1.64
CA ARG A 130 9.32 -0.14 2.31
C ARG A 130 10.76 0.23 2.73
N ARG A 131 11.33 1.28 2.13
CA ARG A 131 12.63 1.82 2.54
C ARG A 131 12.63 2.27 4.01
N ALA A 132 11.52 2.75 4.55
CA ALA A 132 11.42 3.14 5.96
C ALA A 132 11.68 1.94 6.90
N SER A 133 11.13 0.76 6.57
CA SER A 133 11.40 -0.47 7.33
C SER A 133 12.86 -0.91 7.20
N TYR A 134 13.46 -0.73 6.02
CA TYR A 134 14.88 -1.00 5.83
C TYR A 134 15.75 -0.08 6.69
N ASP A 135 15.49 1.23 6.68
CA ASP A 135 16.27 2.20 7.44
C ASP A 135 16.17 1.94 8.95
N LEU A 136 14.98 1.56 9.44
CA LEU A 136 14.77 1.14 10.82
C LEU A 136 15.54 -0.16 11.14
N LEU A 137 15.46 -1.16 10.27
CA LEU A 137 16.18 -2.42 10.46
C LEU A 137 17.69 -2.19 10.48
N ALA A 138 18.21 -1.35 9.59
CA ALA A 138 19.63 -1.01 9.55
C ALA A 138 20.09 -0.34 10.87
N TYR A 139 19.29 0.62 11.36
CA TYR A 139 19.54 1.27 12.64
C TYR A 139 19.53 0.27 13.80
N LEU A 140 18.52 -0.58 13.91
CA LEU A 140 18.42 -1.58 14.98
C LEU A 140 19.54 -2.62 14.90
N THR A 141 19.92 -3.04 13.69
CA THR A 141 21.03 -3.99 13.47
C THR A 141 22.33 -3.43 14.01
N ASP A 142 22.61 -2.13 13.73
CA ASP A 142 23.78 -1.43 14.25
C ASP A 142 23.74 -1.31 15.78
N GLN A 143 22.61 -0.83 16.34
CA GLN A 143 22.47 -0.63 17.78
C GLN A 143 22.53 -1.92 18.60
N LEU A 144 22.08 -3.03 18.05
CA LEU A 144 22.01 -4.33 18.74
C LEU A 144 23.19 -5.25 18.40
N GLY A 145 24.08 -4.83 17.53
CA GLY A 145 25.25 -5.59 17.10
C GLY A 145 24.91 -6.85 16.29
N TYR A 146 23.77 -6.87 15.57
CA TYR A 146 23.42 -7.98 14.70
C TYR A 146 24.21 -7.97 13.39
N PRO A 147 24.39 -9.15 12.73
CA PRO A 147 25.08 -9.23 11.46
C PRO A 147 24.38 -8.42 10.36
N SER A 148 25.14 -7.60 9.65
CA SER A 148 24.63 -6.82 8.51
C SER A 148 24.20 -7.67 7.31
N ASP A 149 24.53 -8.96 7.29
CA ASP A 149 24.12 -9.92 6.26
C ASP A 149 22.59 -10.12 6.19
N LEU A 150 21.87 -9.78 7.27
CA LEU A 150 20.40 -9.78 7.31
C LEU A 150 19.79 -8.59 6.53
N LEU A 151 20.56 -7.51 6.32
CA LEU A 151 20.01 -6.30 5.70
C LEU A 151 19.75 -6.51 4.21
N PRO A 152 18.60 -6.07 3.70
CA PRO A 152 18.35 -6.02 2.27
C PRO A 152 19.40 -5.19 1.51
N ARG A 153 19.59 -5.49 0.23
CA ARG A 153 20.24 -4.56 -0.70
C ARG A 153 19.18 -3.73 -1.39
N TRP A 154 19.17 -2.43 -1.09
CA TRP A 154 18.26 -1.49 -1.71
C TRP A 154 18.85 -0.96 -3.01
N ILE A 155 18.14 -1.11 -4.13
CA ILE A 155 18.60 -0.74 -5.45
C ILE A 155 17.65 0.29 -6.05
N GLU A 156 18.16 1.48 -6.26
CA GLU A 156 17.49 2.53 -7.02
C GLU A 156 17.67 2.27 -8.52
N ALA A 157 16.64 2.55 -9.31
CA ALA A 157 16.76 2.53 -10.76
C ALA A 157 17.89 3.46 -11.23
N GLY A 158 18.66 3.01 -12.21
CA GLY A 158 19.71 3.82 -12.83
C GLY A 158 19.13 4.89 -13.77
N VAL A 159 20.03 5.71 -14.32
CA VAL A 159 19.67 6.74 -15.31
C VAL A 159 19.10 6.15 -16.59
N ASP A 160 19.45 4.89 -16.87
CA ASP A 160 18.94 4.11 -17.99
C ASP A 160 18.80 2.63 -17.63
N ARG A 161 18.35 1.83 -18.61
CA ARG A 161 18.14 0.39 -18.44
C ARG A 161 19.45 -0.36 -18.12
N SER A 162 20.54 -0.03 -18.79
CA SER A 162 21.82 -0.71 -18.62
C SER A 162 22.42 -0.44 -17.24
N ALA A 163 22.35 0.80 -16.77
CA ALA A 163 22.78 1.16 -15.41
C ALA A 163 21.93 0.46 -14.33
N THR A 164 20.62 0.33 -14.55
CA THR A 164 19.73 -0.42 -13.67
C THR A 164 20.10 -1.89 -13.63
N GLU A 165 20.32 -2.51 -14.78
CA GLU A 165 20.71 -3.91 -14.91
C GLU A 165 22.03 -4.22 -14.19
N LEU A 166 23.05 -3.38 -14.40
CA LEU A 166 24.35 -3.54 -13.78
C LEU A 166 24.25 -3.53 -12.24
N ARG A 167 23.47 -2.58 -11.69
CA ARG A 167 23.24 -2.48 -10.24
C ARG A 167 22.51 -3.72 -9.70
N LEU A 168 21.50 -4.21 -10.41
CA LEU A 168 20.75 -5.39 -10.01
C LEU A 168 21.61 -6.66 -10.02
N ARG A 169 22.41 -6.89 -11.07
CA ARG A 169 23.36 -8.03 -11.14
C ARG A 169 24.35 -7.99 -9.98
N ALA A 170 24.96 -6.85 -9.73
CA ALA A 170 25.91 -6.69 -8.63
C ALA A 170 25.28 -6.94 -7.25
N ALA A 171 24.06 -6.46 -7.05
CA ALA A 171 23.30 -6.67 -5.80
C ALA A 171 22.91 -8.13 -5.59
N ILE A 172 22.46 -8.84 -6.64
CA ILE A 172 22.11 -10.27 -6.60
C ILE A 172 23.34 -11.09 -6.22
N GLU A 173 24.49 -10.87 -6.89
CA GLU A 173 25.71 -11.57 -6.54
C GLU A 173 26.20 -11.26 -5.13
N GLY A 174 26.07 -10.00 -4.69
CA GLY A 174 26.39 -9.60 -3.31
C GLY A 174 25.47 -10.20 -2.25
N VAL A 175 24.22 -10.50 -2.56
CA VAL A 175 23.30 -11.21 -1.66
C VAL A 175 23.57 -12.70 -1.67
N LYS A 176 23.76 -13.30 -2.84
CA LYS A 176 24.08 -14.71 -3.03
C LYS A 176 25.35 -15.15 -2.30
N SER A 177 26.35 -14.27 -2.20
CA SER A 177 27.61 -14.57 -1.51
C SER A 177 27.53 -14.58 0.01
N ARG A 178 26.36 -14.25 0.58
CA ARG A 178 26.16 -14.23 2.04
C ARG A 178 26.04 -15.66 2.60
N PRO A 179 26.45 -15.86 3.86
CA PRO A 179 26.33 -17.16 4.52
C PRO A 179 24.88 -17.51 4.94
N LEU A 180 23.91 -16.69 4.57
CA LEU A 180 22.51 -16.81 4.96
C LEU A 180 21.59 -17.04 3.77
N GLY A 181 20.57 -17.84 3.98
CA GLY A 181 19.49 -18.08 3.01
C GLY A 181 19.79 -19.21 2.02
N ASP A 182 18.82 -19.43 1.13
CA ASP A 182 18.91 -20.42 0.07
C ASP A 182 19.78 -19.87 -1.08
N PRO A 183 20.93 -20.50 -1.41
CA PRO A 183 21.84 -20.03 -2.45
C PRO A 183 21.24 -20.14 -3.87
N THR A 184 20.12 -20.86 -4.02
CA THR A 184 19.46 -21.08 -5.33
C THR A 184 18.45 -20.00 -5.69
N ARG A 185 18.18 -19.05 -4.78
CA ARG A 185 17.19 -17.97 -5.00
C ARG A 185 17.44 -16.78 -4.09
N VAL A 186 16.97 -15.61 -4.52
CA VAL A 186 16.89 -14.39 -3.73
C VAL A 186 15.46 -13.91 -3.67
N LEU A 187 15.11 -13.11 -2.68
CA LEU A 187 13.79 -12.52 -2.54
C LEU A 187 13.82 -11.07 -3.03
N ILE A 188 12.89 -10.74 -3.92
CA ILE A 188 12.71 -9.39 -4.45
C ILE A 188 11.47 -8.77 -3.83
N LYS A 189 11.55 -7.51 -3.39
CA LYS A 189 10.38 -6.78 -2.89
C LYS A 189 10.28 -5.41 -3.56
N ARG A 190 9.07 -5.06 -4.00
CA ARG A 190 8.77 -3.71 -4.52
C ARG A 190 8.64 -2.71 -3.37
N PRO A 191 8.86 -1.41 -3.62
CA PRO A 191 8.83 -0.38 -2.58
C PRO A 191 7.46 -0.20 -1.93
N TYR A 192 6.40 -0.28 -2.74
CA TYR A 192 5.01 -0.22 -2.30
C TYR A 192 4.30 -1.51 -2.66
N SER A 193 3.91 -2.28 -1.68
CA SER A 193 3.13 -3.50 -1.87
C SER A 193 2.66 -4.07 -0.55
N SER A 194 1.49 -4.69 -0.56
CA SER A 194 0.92 -5.43 0.57
C SER A 194 0.54 -6.85 0.15
N SER A 195 0.19 -7.66 1.13
CA SER A 195 -0.35 -9.02 0.94
C SER A 195 0.47 -9.91 -0.01
N GLY A 196 1.80 -9.74 -0.02
CA GLY A 196 2.72 -10.53 -0.84
C GLY A 196 2.78 -10.19 -2.33
N ARG A 197 1.91 -9.32 -2.86
CA ARG A 197 1.82 -9.03 -4.31
C ARG A 197 3.08 -8.44 -4.93
N GLY A 198 3.86 -7.71 -4.16
CA GLY A 198 5.12 -7.13 -4.60
C GLY A 198 6.35 -7.90 -4.11
N VAL A 199 6.18 -9.11 -3.61
CA VAL A 199 7.23 -9.97 -3.05
C VAL A 199 7.28 -11.26 -3.87
N PHE A 200 8.43 -11.56 -4.44
CA PHE A 200 8.58 -12.77 -5.27
C PHE A 200 10.01 -13.34 -5.19
N PRO A 201 10.13 -14.67 -5.15
CA PRO A 201 11.42 -15.33 -5.25
C PRO A 201 11.96 -15.25 -6.68
N LEU A 202 13.26 -14.99 -6.80
CA LEU A 202 13.98 -15.00 -8.06
C LEU A 202 14.96 -16.17 -8.07
N PRO A 203 14.81 -17.15 -8.98
CA PRO A 203 15.66 -18.32 -9.02
C PRO A 203 17.05 -17.97 -9.55
N LEU A 204 18.05 -18.69 -9.05
CA LEU A 204 19.45 -18.61 -9.49
C LEU A 204 19.91 -19.96 -10.10
N PRO A 205 20.76 -19.98 -11.11
CA PRO A 205 21.38 -18.82 -11.77
C PRO A 205 20.38 -17.94 -12.50
N LEU A 206 20.67 -16.62 -12.51
CA LEU A 206 19.76 -15.63 -13.08
C LEU A 206 19.60 -15.83 -14.60
N GLN A 207 18.39 -16.13 -15.05
CA GLN A 207 18.05 -16.23 -16.47
C GLN A 207 17.75 -14.83 -17.05
N GLU A 208 18.06 -14.61 -18.31
CA GLU A 208 17.90 -13.33 -18.99
C GLU A 208 16.45 -12.79 -18.90
N LYS A 209 15.46 -13.64 -19.16
CA LYS A 209 14.03 -13.28 -19.05
C LYS A 209 13.64 -12.77 -17.65
N HIS A 210 14.23 -13.34 -16.60
CA HIS A 210 13.97 -12.93 -15.23
C HIS A 210 14.62 -11.58 -14.92
N LEU A 211 15.84 -11.37 -15.43
CA LEU A 211 16.52 -10.11 -15.30
C LEU A 211 15.79 -8.98 -16.03
N GLU A 212 15.33 -9.21 -17.25
CA GLU A 212 14.55 -8.26 -18.02
C GLU A 212 13.27 -7.83 -17.28
N ALA A 213 12.54 -8.80 -16.70
CA ALA A 213 11.36 -8.54 -15.90
C ALA A 213 11.69 -7.74 -14.63
N LEU A 214 12.81 -8.05 -13.97
CA LEU A 214 13.28 -7.36 -12.78
C LEU A 214 13.72 -5.91 -13.09
N VAL A 215 14.49 -5.71 -14.17
CA VAL A 215 14.85 -4.36 -14.64
C VAL A 215 13.62 -3.54 -14.94
N GLY A 216 12.65 -4.11 -15.68
CA GLY A 216 11.38 -3.45 -15.95
C GLY A 216 10.58 -3.13 -14.69
N SER A 217 10.60 -4.01 -13.69
CA SER A 217 9.95 -3.77 -12.39
C SER A 217 10.65 -2.63 -11.64
N CYS A 218 11.97 -2.68 -11.50
CA CYS A 218 12.76 -1.65 -10.82
C CYS A 218 12.59 -0.28 -11.47
N THR A 219 12.64 -0.19 -12.81
CA THR A 219 12.44 1.06 -13.54
C THR A 219 11.04 1.64 -13.32
N ARG A 220 10.00 0.82 -13.30
CA ARG A 220 8.61 1.29 -13.09
C ARG A 220 8.35 1.77 -11.66
N SER A 221 8.91 1.08 -10.66
CA SER A 221 8.71 1.39 -9.25
C SER A 221 9.76 2.32 -8.65
N GLY A 222 10.76 2.71 -9.45
CA GLY A 222 11.89 3.55 -9.03
C GLY A 222 12.97 2.80 -8.24
N SER A 223 12.62 1.70 -7.57
CA SER A 223 13.55 0.90 -6.77
C SER A 223 13.01 -0.50 -6.48
N VAL A 224 13.88 -1.36 -5.96
CA VAL A 224 13.52 -2.67 -5.37
C VAL A 224 14.47 -3.01 -4.23
N SER A 225 14.06 -3.88 -3.29
CA SER A 225 15.01 -4.55 -2.39
C SER A 225 15.30 -5.95 -2.87
N ILE A 226 16.53 -6.41 -2.60
CA ILE A 226 17.02 -7.76 -2.84
C ILE A 226 17.49 -8.32 -1.51
N GLU A 227 16.95 -9.46 -1.14
CA GLU A 227 17.20 -10.09 0.17
C GLU A 227 17.61 -11.55 0.00
N PRO A 228 18.36 -12.13 0.96
CA PRO A 228 18.49 -13.58 1.04
C PRO A 228 17.11 -14.22 1.10
N TYR A 229 16.92 -15.32 0.39
CA TYR A 229 15.68 -16.09 0.56
C TYR A 229 15.79 -16.94 1.83
N LEU A 230 15.02 -16.58 2.84
CA LEU A 230 14.94 -17.32 4.10
C LEU A 230 13.67 -18.17 4.09
N GLU A 231 13.77 -19.40 4.58
CA GLU A 231 12.60 -20.21 4.84
C GLU A 231 11.87 -19.65 6.08
N VAL A 232 10.60 -19.33 5.89
CA VAL A 232 9.77 -18.77 6.96
C VAL A 232 9.29 -19.92 7.83
N ILE A 233 9.71 -19.92 9.09
CA ILE A 233 9.28 -20.92 10.09
C ILE A 233 8.02 -20.40 10.80
N ASP A 234 7.96 -19.08 11.08
CA ASP A 234 6.84 -18.47 11.80
C ASP A 234 6.66 -17.00 11.39
N ASN A 235 5.45 -16.48 11.58
CA ASN A 235 5.12 -15.08 11.29
C ASN A 235 4.66 -14.40 12.58
N TRP A 236 5.29 -13.26 12.88
CA TRP A 236 4.97 -12.45 14.05
C TRP A 236 4.46 -11.08 13.61
N ALA A 237 3.44 -10.59 14.32
CA ALA A 237 2.97 -9.23 14.20
C ALA A 237 2.98 -8.56 15.56
N LEU A 238 3.33 -7.28 15.59
CA LEU A 238 3.22 -6.43 16.76
C LEU A 238 2.29 -5.27 16.39
N GLU A 239 1.23 -5.10 17.15
CA GLU A 239 0.27 -4.02 16.98
C GLU A 239 0.46 -3.00 18.10
N TYR A 240 0.48 -1.72 17.74
CA TYR A 240 0.66 -0.63 18.68
C TYR A 240 -0.50 0.34 18.57
N THR A 241 -1.03 0.72 19.71
CA THR A 241 -1.94 1.86 19.83
C THR A 241 -1.21 2.98 20.56
N ARG A 242 -1.09 4.14 19.92
CA ARG A 242 -0.57 5.32 20.58
C ARG A 242 -1.70 5.99 21.36
N SER A 243 -1.52 6.12 22.67
CA SER A 243 -2.43 6.93 23.50
C SER A 243 -2.19 8.42 23.27
N GLU A 244 -3.19 9.25 23.58
CA GLU A 244 -3.06 10.73 23.51
C GLU A 244 -1.98 11.29 24.47
N SER A 245 -1.60 10.50 25.46
CA SER A 245 -0.57 10.87 26.45
C SER A 245 0.86 10.46 26.06
N GLY A 246 1.08 9.88 24.91
CA GLY A 246 2.41 9.56 24.36
C GLY A 246 2.72 8.11 24.18
#